data_ebd33cc281d47a6e44eefc59d454c2e4
#
_entry.id   ebd33cc281d47a6e44eefc59d454c2e4
#
_cell.length_a   1.000
_cell.length_b   1.000
_cell.length_c   1.000
_cell.angle_alpha   90.00
_cell.angle_beta   90.00
_cell.angle_gamma   90.00
#
_symmetry.space_group_name_H-M   'P 1'
#
loop_
_entity.id
_entity.type
_entity.pdbx_description
1 polymer ?
#
loop_
_entity_poly.entity_id
_entity_poly.type
_entity_poly.pdbx_seq_one_letter_code
_entity_poly.pdbx_strand_id
1 'polypeptide(L)'
;VSRYPETYETAYQALVKLTEIAPVYFSNGNHESRISKVPVMQTEAFLEYENRVRKLGVHILNNASEEVILHGGKFCISGLEIPLECYGKGSYEPLPEHFIRDVLGDAKQDAVQILMAHNPMFAKEYAEWGADVSVCGHTHGGLVRIPGIGSVISPQFELFPKYDAGEFNFGDRKVYVSKGLGTHTFHIRVFDRAEVLMIR
;
A
#
# COMPACT_ATOMS: atom_id res chain seq x y z
N VAL A 1 -1.56 -3.56 9.12
CA VAL A 1 -2.09 -3.57 10.53
C VAL A 1 -1.66 -2.30 11.25
N SER A 2 -2.26 -1.98 12.37
CA SER A 2 -1.83 -0.87 13.22
C SER A 2 -0.74 -1.32 14.19
N ARG A 3 -0.18 -0.36 14.95
CA ARG A 3 0.75 -0.66 16.05
C ARG A 3 0.11 -1.38 17.25
N TYR A 4 -1.20 -1.63 17.20
CA TYR A 4 -1.95 -2.22 18.30
C TYR A 4 -2.15 -3.71 18.06
N PRO A 5 -1.66 -4.60 18.96
CA PRO A 5 -1.71 -6.05 18.80
C PRO A 5 -3.12 -6.62 18.59
N GLU A 6 -4.15 -5.99 19.16
CA GLU A 6 -5.55 -6.39 19.00
C GLU A 6 -6.04 -6.34 17.55
N THR A 7 -5.35 -5.59 16.67
CA THR A 7 -5.70 -5.53 15.25
C THR A 7 -5.11 -6.68 14.44
N TYR A 8 -4.10 -7.37 14.96
CA TYR A 8 -3.39 -8.44 14.25
C TYR A 8 -4.28 -9.64 13.97
N GLU A 9 -5.09 -10.05 14.95
CA GLU A 9 -5.98 -11.19 14.76
C GLU A 9 -7.06 -10.90 13.69
N THR A 10 -7.65 -9.71 13.72
CA THR A 10 -8.63 -9.31 12.70
C THR A 10 -8.02 -9.31 11.29
N ALA A 11 -6.81 -8.78 11.14
CA ALA A 11 -6.09 -8.78 9.86
C ALA A 11 -5.73 -10.21 9.42
N TYR A 12 -5.27 -11.05 10.34
CA TYR A 12 -4.95 -12.44 10.07
C TYR A 12 -6.16 -13.22 9.56
N GLN A 13 -7.32 -13.10 10.24
CA GLN A 13 -8.56 -13.76 9.84
C GLN A 13 -9.06 -13.29 8.46
N ALA A 14 -8.84 -12.03 8.12
CA ALA A 14 -9.13 -11.53 6.76
C ALA A 14 -8.22 -12.20 5.72
N LEU A 15 -6.92 -12.32 6.01
CA LEU A 15 -5.97 -13.00 5.12
C LEU A 15 -6.29 -14.49 4.96
N VAL A 16 -6.68 -15.19 6.03
CA VAL A 16 -7.13 -16.59 5.94
C VAL A 16 -8.25 -16.75 4.92
N LYS A 17 -9.29 -15.90 5.01
CA LYS A 17 -10.40 -15.94 4.05
C LYS A 17 -9.99 -15.59 2.61
N LEU A 18 -9.06 -14.67 2.44
CA LEU A 18 -8.58 -14.30 1.12
C LEU A 18 -7.74 -15.41 0.47
N THR A 19 -6.91 -16.11 1.23
CA THR A 19 -6.11 -17.23 0.71
C THR A 19 -6.97 -18.44 0.29
N GLU A 20 -8.19 -18.57 0.80
CA GLU A 20 -9.17 -19.57 0.34
C GLU A 20 -9.74 -19.25 -1.06
N ILE A 21 -9.62 -17.99 -1.51
CA ILE A 21 -10.23 -17.51 -2.78
C ILE A 21 -9.19 -17.42 -3.88
N ALA A 22 -8.00 -16.88 -3.60
CA ALA A 22 -6.94 -16.63 -4.59
C ALA A 22 -5.57 -16.48 -3.92
N PRO A 23 -4.46 -16.53 -4.70
CA PRO A 23 -3.14 -16.14 -4.21
C PRO A 23 -3.17 -14.71 -3.66
N VAL A 24 -2.57 -14.51 -2.49
CA VAL A 24 -2.57 -13.22 -1.80
C VAL A 24 -1.15 -12.65 -1.80
N TYR A 25 -1.01 -11.44 -2.32
CA TYR A 25 0.22 -10.65 -2.27
C TYR A 25 0.09 -9.54 -1.24
N PHE A 26 1.09 -9.40 -0.42
CA PHE A 26 1.12 -8.44 0.68
C PHE A 26 2.39 -7.60 0.63
N SER A 27 2.27 -6.30 0.84
CA SER A 27 3.40 -5.39 1.03
C SER A 27 3.14 -4.51 2.25
N ASN A 28 4.20 -4.21 2.99
CA ASN A 28 4.12 -3.40 4.20
C ASN A 28 3.64 -1.97 3.91
N GLY A 29 2.76 -1.47 4.77
CA GLY A 29 2.53 -0.03 4.91
C GLY A 29 3.51 0.61 5.89
N ASN A 30 3.36 1.92 6.13
CA ASN A 30 4.23 2.66 7.03
C ASN A 30 4.19 2.17 8.49
N HIS A 31 3.09 1.55 8.92
CA HIS A 31 2.99 1.00 10.27
C HIS A 31 3.83 -0.27 10.42
N GLU A 32 3.69 -1.21 9.50
CA GLU A 32 4.47 -2.45 9.47
C GLU A 32 5.95 -2.15 9.28
N SER A 33 6.30 -1.28 8.31
CA SER A 33 7.69 -0.86 8.07
C SER A 33 8.32 -0.22 9.31
N ARG A 34 7.55 0.58 10.06
CA ARG A 34 8.05 1.18 11.31
C ARG A 34 8.29 0.13 12.38
N ILE A 35 7.37 -0.82 12.56
CA ILE A 35 7.53 -1.88 13.56
C ILE A 35 8.72 -2.76 13.19
N SER A 36 8.88 -3.13 11.93
CA SER A 36 9.97 -4.02 11.50
C SER A 36 11.35 -3.35 11.49
N LYS A 37 11.43 -2.03 11.20
CA LYS A 37 12.70 -1.31 11.07
C LYS A 37 13.17 -0.62 12.36
N VAL A 38 12.28 -0.39 13.32
CA VAL A 38 12.61 0.27 14.59
C VAL A 38 12.62 -0.76 15.72
N PRO A 39 13.80 -1.21 16.20
CA PRO A 39 13.94 -2.34 17.15
C PRO A 39 13.09 -2.19 18.42
N VAL A 40 12.99 -0.98 18.97
CA VAL A 40 12.19 -0.70 20.18
C VAL A 40 10.68 -0.85 19.94
N MET A 41 10.22 -0.85 18.70
CA MET A 41 8.82 -1.04 18.33
C MET A 41 8.49 -2.48 17.97
N GLN A 42 9.50 -3.31 17.72
CA GLN A 42 9.31 -4.71 17.36
C GLN A 42 8.85 -5.50 18.59
N THR A 43 7.62 -5.96 18.55
CA THR A 43 7.02 -6.76 19.62
C THR A 43 6.98 -8.22 19.24
N GLU A 44 7.01 -9.13 20.25
CA GLU A 44 6.84 -10.56 20.04
C GLU A 44 5.51 -10.86 19.31
N ALA A 45 4.43 -10.16 19.68
CA ALA A 45 3.13 -10.29 19.03
C ALA A 45 3.16 -9.95 17.52
N PHE A 46 3.96 -8.96 17.10
CA PHE A 46 4.12 -8.63 15.68
C PHE A 46 4.90 -9.72 14.92
N LEU A 47 5.98 -10.21 15.52
CA LEU A 47 6.77 -11.30 14.94
C LEU A 47 5.95 -12.60 14.80
N GLU A 48 5.14 -12.91 15.80
CA GLU A 48 4.21 -14.04 15.73
C GLU A 48 3.17 -13.84 14.62
N TYR A 49 2.57 -12.66 14.52
CA TYR A 49 1.63 -12.32 13.44
C TYR A 49 2.28 -12.51 12.05
N GLU A 50 3.46 -11.93 11.83
CA GLU A 50 4.19 -12.06 10.55
C GLU A 50 4.47 -13.52 10.20
N ASN A 51 4.93 -14.31 11.18
CA ASN A 51 5.20 -15.73 11.01
C ASN A 51 3.93 -16.53 10.67
N ARG A 52 2.81 -16.23 11.31
CA ARG A 52 1.50 -16.83 10.98
C ARG A 52 1.07 -16.48 9.57
N VAL A 53 1.22 -15.22 9.14
CA VAL A 53 0.89 -14.79 7.77
C VAL A 53 1.74 -15.51 6.73
N ARG A 54 3.05 -15.67 6.97
CA ARG A 54 3.93 -16.44 6.07
C ARG A 54 3.48 -17.91 5.95
N LYS A 55 3.06 -18.53 7.04
CA LYS A 55 2.58 -19.93 7.05
C LYS A 55 1.25 -20.12 6.30
N LEU A 56 0.47 -19.08 6.05
CA LEU A 56 -0.73 -19.14 5.21
C LEU A 56 -0.42 -19.25 3.70
N GLY A 57 0.84 -19.09 3.29
CA GLY A 57 1.22 -19.02 1.89
C GLY A 57 0.97 -17.64 1.26
N VAL A 58 0.84 -16.59 2.07
CA VAL A 58 0.79 -15.20 1.58
C VAL A 58 2.17 -14.80 1.04
N HIS A 59 2.22 -14.28 -0.17
CA HIS A 59 3.43 -13.76 -0.81
C HIS A 59 3.75 -12.36 -0.23
N ILE A 60 4.68 -12.30 0.72
CA ILE A 60 5.08 -11.04 1.35
C ILE A 60 6.22 -10.43 0.53
N LEU A 61 5.93 -9.34 -0.17
CA LEU A 61 6.86 -8.61 -1.03
C LEU A 61 7.22 -7.27 -0.38
N ASN A 62 8.32 -7.24 0.35
CA ASN A 62 8.87 -6.03 0.96
C ASN A 62 10.21 -5.73 0.27
N ASN A 63 10.23 -4.72 -0.61
CA ASN A 63 11.35 -4.43 -1.50
C ASN A 63 11.77 -5.66 -2.33
N ALA A 64 10.77 -6.36 -2.85
CA ALA A 64 10.95 -7.60 -3.61
C ALA A 64 9.92 -7.69 -4.74
N SER A 65 10.24 -8.50 -5.74
CA SER A 65 9.38 -8.75 -6.90
C SER A 65 9.23 -10.25 -7.15
N GLU A 66 8.08 -10.64 -7.67
CA GLU A 66 7.77 -12.01 -8.09
C GLU A 66 7.15 -12.00 -9.50
N GLU A 67 7.64 -12.87 -10.37
CA GLU A 67 7.07 -13.08 -11.70
C GLU A 67 6.05 -14.22 -11.64
N VAL A 68 4.87 -13.97 -12.20
CA VAL A 68 3.77 -14.94 -12.24
C VAL A 68 3.16 -15.02 -13.63
N ILE A 69 2.66 -16.19 -14.00
CA ILE A 69 1.89 -16.37 -15.23
C ILE A 69 0.43 -16.57 -14.84
N LEU A 70 -0.44 -15.65 -15.25
CA LEU A 70 -1.87 -15.69 -15.00
C LEU A 70 -2.61 -15.61 -16.33
N HIS A 71 -3.48 -16.58 -16.60
CA HIS A 71 -4.27 -16.65 -17.84
C HIS A 71 -3.43 -16.51 -19.13
N GLY A 72 -2.18 -16.99 -19.11
CA GLY A 72 -1.25 -16.91 -20.24
C GLY A 72 -0.53 -15.57 -20.39
N GLY A 73 -0.83 -14.57 -19.55
CA GLY A 73 -0.09 -13.31 -19.45
C GLY A 73 1.03 -13.39 -18.41
N LYS A 74 2.15 -12.73 -18.67
CA LYS A 74 3.28 -12.59 -17.74
C LYS A 74 3.11 -11.32 -16.93
N PHE A 75 3.18 -11.43 -15.62
CA PHE A 75 3.08 -10.32 -14.67
C PHE A 75 4.31 -10.30 -13.77
N CYS A 76 4.75 -9.10 -13.39
CA CYS A 76 5.72 -8.90 -12.34
C CYS A 76 5.05 -8.09 -11.22
N ILE A 77 4.86 -8.73 -10.07
CA ILE A 77 4.26 -8.12 -8.89
C ILE A 77 5.38 -7.68 -7.97
N SER A 78 5.44 -6.41 -7.66
CA SER A 78 6.48 -5.80 -6.82
C SER A 78 5.87 -5.14 -5.60
N GLY A 79 6.51 -5.29 -4.45
CA GLY A 79 6.16 -4.56 -3.22
C GLY A 79 7.27 -3.58 -2.85
N LEU A 80 6.94 -2.29 -2.70
CA LEU A 80 7.88 -1.22 -2.39
C LEU A 80 7.63 -0.64 -1.00
N GLU A 81 8.65 -0.68 -0.16
CA GLU A 81 8.71 0.06 1.10
C GLU A 81 9.57 1.31 0.92
N ILE A 82 8.94 2.47 0.92
CA ILE A 82 9.67 3.75 0.88
C ILE A 82 10.25 4.11 2.26
N PRO A 83 11.26 5.03 2.34
CA PRO A 83 11.79 5.52 3.60
C PRO A 83 10.72 6.10 4.52
N LEU A 84 10.87 5.93 5.83
CA LEU A 84 9.88 6.42 6.80
C LEU A 84 9.76 7.95 6.82
N GLU A 85 10.82 8.65 6.44
CA GLU A 85 10.89 10.09 6.30
C GLU A 85 9.94 10.63 5.23
N CYS A 86 9.62 9.78 4.22
CA CYS A 86 8.65 10.09 3.18
C CYS A 86 7.19 10.05 3.65
N TYR A 87 6.95 9.71 4.92
CA TYR A 87 5.62 9.71 5.56
C TYR A 87 5.43 10.88 6.54
N GLY A 88 6.22 11.94 6.44
CA GLY A 88 6.14 13.11 7.30
C GLY A 88 4.76 13.76 7.32
N LYS A 89 4.38 14.36 8.47
CA LYS A 89 3.14 15.13 8.61
C LYS A 89 3.41 16.60 8.34
N GLY A 90 2.64 17.21 7.41
CA GLY A 90 2.79 18.61 7.02
C GLY A 90 3.99 18.88 6.08
N SER A 91 5.05 18.11 6.18
CA SER A 91 6.14 18.05 5.19
C SER A 91 6.67 16.63 5.14
N TYR A 92 7.02 16.16 3.96
CA TYR A 92 7.63 14.85 3.74
C TYR A 92 8.86 15.00 2.86
N GLU A 93 9.86 14.16 3.09
CA GLU A 93 11.03 14.12 2.24
C GLU A 93 10.64 13.54 0.86
N PRO A 94 11.16 14.11 -0.23
CA PRO A 94 10.97 13.53 -1.56
C PRO A 94 11.61 12.14 -1.60
N LEU A 95 11.13 11.31 -2.53
CA LEU A 95 11.79 10.06 -2.80
C LEU A 95 13.18 10.35 -3.40
N PRO A 96 14.26 9.70 -2.92
CA PRO A 96 15.56 9.87 -3.53
C PRO A 96 15.51 9.54 -5.03
N GLU A 97 16.29 10.27 -5.82
CA GLU A 97 16.40 9.99 -7.25
C GLU A 97 16.81 8.53 -7.49
N HIS A 98 16.16 7.85 -8.42
CA HIS A 98 16.37 6.43 -8.75
C HIS A 98 16.05 5.43 -7.64
N PHE A 99 15.48 5.85 -6.49
CA PHE A 99 15.23 4.98 -5.33
C PHE A 99 14.51 3.67 -5.72
N ILE A 100 13.47 3.73 -6.54
CA ILE A 100 12.68 2.54 -6.91
C ILE A 100 13.55 1.57 -7.71
N ARG A 101 14.35 2.08 -8.64
CA ARG A 101 15.30 1.28 -9.43
C ARG A 101 16.39 0.65 -8.57
N ASP A 102 16.91 1.41 -7.60
CA ASP A 102 17.96 0.92 -6.69
C ASP A 102 17.45 -0.22 -5.81
N VAL A 103 16.16 -0.20 -5.47
CA VAL A 103 15.52 -1.18 -4.59
C VAL A 103 14.96 -2.38 -5.36
N LEU A 104 14.27 -2.16 -6.48
CA LEU A 104 13.55 -3.20 -7.23
C LEU A 104 14.21 -3.57 -8.57
N GLY A 105 15.23 -2.82 -8.98
CA GLY A 105 15.80 -2.93 -10.32
C GLY A 105 14.96 -2.20 -11.38
N ASP A 106 15.29 -2.43 -12.65
CA ASP A 106 14.51 -1.89 -13.77
C ASP A 106 13.18 -2.63 -13.92
N ALA A 107 12.14 -1.88 -14.32
CA ALA A 107 10.84 -2.46 -14.65
C ALA A 107 10.96 -3.44 -15.83
N LYS A 108 10.32 -4.59 -15.71
CA LYS A 108 10.34 -5.62 -16.76
C LYS A 108 9.56 -5.15 -17.99
N GLN A 109 10.18 -5.26 -19.16
CA GLN A 109 9.55 -4.84 -20.42
C GLN A 109 8.68 -5.93 -21.05
N ASP A 110 8.85 -7.19 -20.61
CA ASP A 110 8.18 -8.37 -21.14
C ASP A 110 7.05 -8.88 -20.22
N ALA A 111 6.67 -8.11 -19.22
CA ALA A 111 5.63 -8.45 -18.25
C ALA A 111 4.82 -7.20 -17.85
N VAL A 112 3.55 -7.38 -17.51
CA VAL A 112 2.74 -6.31 -16.91
C VAL A 112 3.28 -6.05 -15.50
N GLN A 113 3.66 -4.80 -15.23
CA GLN A 113 4.22 -4.37 -13.95
C GLN A 113 3.13 -3.94 -12.99
N ILE A 114 2.94 -4.71 -11.90
CA ILE A 114 2.04 -4.35 -10.80
C ILE A 114 2.88 -3.94 -9.60
N LEU A 115 2.73 -2.70 -9.13
CA LEU A 115 3.44 -2.18 -7.99
C LEU A 115 2.50 -1.99 -6.79
N MET A 116 2.79 -2.67 -5.69
CA MET A 116 2.18 -2.40 -4.39
C MET A 116 3.05 -1.39 -3.64
N ALA A 117 2.60 -0.13 -3.55
CA ALA A 117 3.32 0.95 -2.88
C ALA A 117 2.35 1.74 -2.00
N HIS A 118 2.55 1.70 -0.68
CA HIS A 118 1.54 2.16 0.27
C HIS A 118 1.19 3.65 0.14
N ASN A 119 2.18 4.54 -0.09
CA ASN A 119 1.96 5.99 -0.13
C ASN A 119 1.69 6.51 -1.55
N PRO A 120 0.50 7.06 -1.86
CA PRO A 120 0.16 7.54 -3.20
C PRO A 120 0.81 8.87 -3.57
N MET A 121 1.48 9.56 -2.65
CA MET A 121 2.13 10.85 -2.92
C MET A 121 3.19 10.75 -4.02
N PHE A 122 3.78 9.58 -4.21
CA PHE A 122 4.81 9.29 -5.22
C PHE A 122 4.25 8.56 -6.46
N ALA A 123 2.96 8.76 -6.74
CA ALA A 123 2.27 8.12 -7.86
C ALA A 123 2.93 8.40 -9.22
N LYS A 124 3.49 9.60 -9.39
CA LYS A 124 4.22 9.99 -10.59
C LYS A 124 5.51 9.19 -10.75
N GLU A 125 6.29 9.07 -9.68
CA GLU A 125 7.54 8.33 -9.63
C GLU A 125 7.32 6.82 -9.88
N TYR A 126 6.21 6.27 -9.38
CA TYR A 126 5.82 4.88 -9.65
C TYR A 126 5.54 4.66 -11.15
N ALA A 127 4.80 5.58 -11.76
CA ALA A 127 4.53 5.53 -13.18
C ALA A 127 5.82 5.75 -14.00
N GLU A 128 6.68 6.70 -13.63
CA GLU A 128 7.96 6.96 -14.32
C GLU A 128 8.93 5.78 -14.22
N TRP A 129 8.96 5.06 -13.10
CA TRP A 129 9.75 3.84 -12.97
C TRP A 129 9.31 2.75 -13.95
N GLY A 130 8.03 2.66 -14.28
CA GLY A 130 7.52 1.71 -15.24
C GLY A 130 6.39 0.82 -14.75
N ALA A 131 5.76 1.11 -13.60
CA ALA A 131 4.58 0.38 -13.16
C ALA A 131 3.40 0.66 -14.09
N ASP A 132 2.84 -0.39 -14.73
CA ASP A 132 1.62 -0.28 -15.52
C ASP A 132 0.42 -0.02 -14.62
N VAL A 133 0.41 -0.70 -13.47
CA VAL A 133 -0.60 -0.54 -12.41
C VAL A 133 0.09 -0.38 -11.07
N SER A 134 -0.22 0.69 -10.35
CA SER A 134 0.17 0.84 -8.94
C SER A 134 -1.05 0.79 -8.04
N VAL A 135 -0.95 0.07 -6.91
CA VAL A 135 -2.00 0.00 -5.89
C VAL A 135 -1.50 0.62 -4.59
N CYS A 136 -2.25 1.60 -4.10
CA CYS A 136 -1.89 2.41 -2.95
C CYS A 136 -3.01 2.44 -1.90
N GLY A 137 -2.66 2.83 -0.68
CA GLY A 137 -3.59 3.06 0.42
C GLY A 137 -3.24 4.35 1.17
N HIS A 138 -2.91 4.24 2.45
CA HIS A 138 -2.35 5.27 3.33
C HIS A 138 -3.27 6.45 3.68
N THR A 139 -3.95 7.03 2.70
CA THR A 139 -4.77 8.24 2.85
C THR A 139 -6.10 7.99 3.54
N HIS A 140 -6.55 6.72 3.60
CA HIS A 140 -7.85 6.30 4.16
C HIS A 140 -9.05 7.09 3.61
N GLY A 141 -8.94 7.67 2.39
CA GLY A 141 -9.95 8.57 1.84
C GLY A 141 -9.97 9.96 2.50
N GLY A 142 -9.04 10.23 3.41
CA GLY A 142 -8.94 11.43 4.22
C GLY A 142 -9.60 11.32 5.59
N LEU A 143 -9.41 12.35 6.43
CA LEU A 143 -10.06 12.41 7.75
C LEU A 143 -11.52 12.87 7.64
N VAL A 144 -11.81 13.79 6.71
CA VAL A 144 -13.14 14.30 6.39
C VAL A 144 -13.28 14.34 4.88
N ARG A 145 -14.38 13.75 4.38
CA ARG A 145 -14.70 13.73 2.96
C ARG A 145 -16.01 14.46 2.68
N ILE A 146 -16.03 15.24 1.60
CA ILE A 146 -17.25 15.90 1.11
C ILE A 146 -17.67 15.19 -0.18
N PRO A 147 -18.93 14.69 -0.27
CA PRO A 147 -19.45 14.10 -1.48
C PRO A 147 -19.32 15.03 -2.68
N GLY A 148 -18.76 14.55 -3.80
CA GLY A 148 -18.52 15.31 -5.02
C GLY A 148 -17.28 16.20 -5.04
N ILE A 149 -16.62 16.42 -3.90
CA ILE A 149 -15.38 17.22 -3.81
C ILE A 149 -14.16 16.32 -3.54
N GLY A 150 -14.31 15.34 -2.65
CA GLY A 150 -13.21 14.49 -2.21
C GLY A 150 -12.80 14.75 -0.77
N SER A 151 -11.57 14.38 -0.40
CA SER A 151 -11.01 14.62 0.92
C SER A 151 -10.70 16.10 1.15
N VAL A 152 -11.09 16.61 2.31
CA VAL A 152 -10.74 17.98 2.73
C VAL A 152 -9.37 18.03 3.38
N ILE A 153 -9.01 16.98 4.13
CA ILE A 153 -7.73 16.91 4.83
C ILE A 153 -7.26 15.46 4.88
N SER A 154 -6.01 15.23 4.52
CA SER A 154 -5.37 13.92 4.61
C SER A 154 -4.90 13.61 6.03
N PRO A 155 -4.60 12.34 6.35
CA PRO A 155 -3.92 11.97 7.59
C PRO A 155 -2.57 12.65 7.81
N GLN A 156 -1.95 13.15 6.75
CA GLN A 156 -0.70 13.91 6.78
C GLN A 156 -0.90 15.42 6.91
N PHE A 157 -2.16 15.87 7.15
CA PHE A 157 -2.57 17.28 7.25
C PHE A 157 -2.44 18.08 5.95
N GLU A 158 -2.42 17.42 4.80
CA GLU A 158 -2.53 18.05 3.50
C GLU A 158 -3.99 18.46 3.27
N LEU A 159 -4.22 19.72 2.91
CA LEU A 159 -5.53 20.22 2.54
C LEU A 159 -5.82 19.86 1.08
N PHE A 160 -7.01 19.30 0.82
CA PHE A 160 -7.44 18.85 -0.51
C PHE A 160 -6.39 17.97 -1.20
N PRO A 161 -6.01 16.82 -0.60
CA PRO A 161 -4.96 15.97 -1.12
C PRO A 161 -5.29 15.50 -2.53
N LYS A 162 -4.31 15.56 -3.42
CA LYS A 162 -4.47 15.20 -4.83
C LYS A 162 -4.84 13.71 -5.00
N TYR A 163 -4.23 12.84 -4.19
CA TYR A 163 -4.37 11.39 -4.31
C TYR A 163 -5.11 10.83 -3.09
N ASP A 164 -6.38 11.21 -2.94
CA ASP A 164 -7.18 10.83 -1.77
C ASP A 164 -7.82 9.43 -1.88
N ALA A 165 -8.39 9.11 -3.04
CA ALA A 165 -8.99 7.81 -3.37
C ALA A 165 -9.38 7.74 -4.87
N GLY A 166 -9.42 6.54 -5.42
CA GLY A 166 -9.88 6.28 -6.78
C GLY A 166 -8.75 5.99 -7.77
N GLU A 167 -9.01 6.22 -9.05
CA GLU A 167 -8.10 5.98 -10.17
C GLU A 167 -7.45 7.29 -10.63
N PHE A 168 -6.13 7.25 -10.83
CA PHE A 168 -5.33 8.35 -11.37
C PHE A 168 -4.53 7.86 -12.57
N ASN A 169 -4.56 8.62 -13.67
CA ASN A 169 -3.94 8.23 -14.93
C ASN A 169 -2.66 9.03 -15.19
N PHE A 170 -1.61 8.32 -15.61
CA PHE A 170 -0.30 8.84 -16.00
C PHE A 170 0.05 8.30 -17.40
N GLY A 171 -0.55 8.88 -18.45
CA GLY A 171 -0.54 8.31 -19.78
C GLY A 171 -1.30 6.98 -19.80
N ASP A 172 -0.64 5.91 -20.24
CA ASP A 172 -1.22 4.55 -20.27
C ASP A 172 -1.13 3.82 -18.92
N ARG A 173 -0.52 4.42 -17.91
CA ARG A 173 -0.30 3.83 -16.59
C ARG A 173 -1.33 4.32 -15.59
N LYS A 174 -1.69 3.43 -14.65
CA LYS A 174 -2.76 3.69 -13.69
C LYS A 174 -2.29 3.54 -12.25
N VAL A 175 -2.74 4.45 -11.40
CA VAL A 175 -2.54 4.37 -9.96
C VAL A 175 -3.89 4.31 -9.27
N TYR A 176 -4.14 3.25 -8.52
CA TYR A 176 -5.36 3.05 -7.74
C TYR A 176 -5.08 3.33 -6.27
N VAL A 177 -5.85 4.23 -5.68
CA VAL A 177 -5.75 4.58 -4.26
C VAL A 177 -7.00 4.10 -3.54
N SER A 178 -6.83 3.11 -2.65
CA SER A 178 -7.92 2.59 -1.85
C SER A 178 -8.08 3.37 -0.55
N LYS A 179 -9.32 3.60 -0.15
CA LYS A 179 -9.66 4.10 1.19
C LYS A 179 -9.44 3.04 2.27
N GLY A 180 -9.33 1.78 1.87
CA GLY A 180 -9.09 0.67 2.77
C GLY A 180 -10.25 0.36 3.73
N LEU A 181 -10.03 -0.61 4.60
CA LEU A 181 -11.01 -1.09 5.57
C LEU A 181 -10.84 -0.46 6.95
N GLY A 182 -9.62 -0.03 7.30
CA GLY A 182 -9.27 0.54 8.60
C GLY A 182 -9.64 2.01 8.75
N THR A 183 -9.61 2.49 9.98
CA THR A 183 -9.73 3.92 10.33
C THR A 183 -8.35 4.48 10.64
N HIS A 184 -8.21 5.81 10.59
CA HIS A 184 -6.99 6.52 11.01
C HIS A 184 -7.06 6.95 12.49
N THR A 185 -6.34 7.98 12.87
CA THR A 185 -6.19 8.54 14.24
C THR A 185 -7.52 8.68 15.00
N PHE A 186 -8.57 9.09 14.32
CA PHE A 186 -9.93 9.10 14.85
C PHE A 186 -10.68 7.90 14.26
N HIS A 187 -11.23 7.05 15.11
CA HIS A 187 -11.97 5.85 14.69
C HIS A 187 -13.36 6.19 14.10
N ILE A 188 -13.45 7.29 13.36
CA ILE A 188 -14.68 7.80 12.74
C ILE A 188 -14.41 8.06 11.27
N ARG A 189 -15.33 7.61 10.41
CA ARG A 189 -15.38 7.94 8.99
C ARG A 189 -16.63 8.76 8.72
N VAL A 190 -16.46 9.96 8.14
CA VAL A 190 -17.58 10.85 7.79
C VAL A 190 -17.67 10.92 6.27
N PHE A 191 -18.76 10.40 5.70
CA PHE A 191 -19.00 10.25 4.25
C PHE A 191 -17.90 9.48 3.51
N ASP A 192 -17.15 8.68 4.24
CA ASP A 192 -16.03 7.91 3.73
C ASP A 192 -16.18 6.43 4.12
N ARG A 193 -16.90 5.67 3.30
CA ARG A 193 -17.12 4.24 3.56
C ARG A 193 -15.84 3.44 3.31
N ALA A 194 -15.63 2.40 4.14
CA ALA A 194 -14.63 1.39 3.87
C ALA A 194 -14.85 0.73 2.51
N GLU A 195 -13.78 0.42 1.80
CA GLU A 195 -13.88 -0.17 0.46
C GLU A 195 -12.82 -1.23 0.20
N VAL A 196 -13.15 -2.12 -0.71
CA VAL A 196 -12.24 -3.03 -1.41
C VAL A 196 -12.35 -2.70 -2.88
N LEU A 197 -11.22 -2.46 -3.55
CA LEU A 197 -11.20 -2.18 -4.98
C LEU A 197 -11.13 -3.49 -5.78
N MET A 198 -11.95 -3.61 -6.82
CA MET A 198 -11.84 -4.64 -7.83
C MET A 198 -11.37 -3.98 -9.12
N ILE A 199 -10.16 -4.35 -9.57
CA ILE A 199 -9.56 -3.87 -10.81
C ILE A 199 -9.79 -4.92 -11.89
N ARG A 200 -10.31 -4.48 -13.06
CA ARG A 200 -10.60 -5.34 -14.21
C ARG A 200 -9.90 -4.81 -15.45
#